data_606fbf586f70a7b4d530fa6bab1fdd79
#
_entry.id   606fbf586f70a7b4d530fa6bab1fdd79
#
_cell.length_a   1.000
_cell.length_b   1.000
_cell.length_c   1.000
_cell.angle_alpha   90.00
_cell.angle_beta   90.00
_cell.angle_gamma   90.00
#
_symmetry.space_group_name_H-M   'P 1'
#
loop_
_entity.id
_entity.type
_entity.pdbx_description
1 polymer ?
#
loop_
_entity_poly.entity_id
_entity_poly.type
_entity_poly.pdbx_seq_one_letter_code
_entity_poly.pdbx_strand_id
1 'polypeptide(L)'
;MFLMYVDESGDCGLQLHNSPTRYFVLTGVVLHERMWKNTLDRLINFRRRLRASFGLRLREELHAAAMINHPGDLVRIRRNDRLTIIRKFADEIAGCTDLNVINVVVDKQDKPEGYPVFERAWEVLIQRFENTILHRNFPASTTAEDGGMLFPDHTDDKKLTRLLRRMRRYNPVPHERSFTPGYRNLKLNLIVEDPNFRVSDHSFFIQAADLAAFLLYQHLQPNAYMRRKSAQNYFRRLRPVLCTHASTKDPEGIVRL
;
A
#
# COMPACT_ATOMS: atom_id res chain seq x y z
N MET A 1 13.85 -11.63 7.32
CA MET A 1 12.57 -11.80 6.63
C MET A 1 11.91 -10.43 6.43
N PHE A 2 11.26 -10.18 5.29
CA PHE A 2 10.50 -8.96 5.02
C PHE A 2 9.02 -9.12 5.32
N LEU A 3 8.42 -8.11 5.96
CA LEU A 3 7.01 -8.04 6.31
C LEU A 3 6.35 -6.98 5.42
N MET A 4 5.33 -7.34 4.65
CA MET A 4 4.59 -6.41 3.81
C MET A 4 3.16 -6.25 4.35
N TYR A 5 2.84 -5.06 4.84
CA TYR A 5 1.50 -4.65 5.27
C TYR A 5 0.79 -3.98 4.12
N VAL A 6 -0.42 -4.44 3.79
CA VAL A 6 -1.10 -4.04 2.56
C VAL A 6 -2.49 -3.49 2.85
N ASP A 7 -2.80 -2.37 2.20
CA ASP A 7 -4.13 -1.80 2.19
C ASP A 7 -4.47 -1.20 0.82
N GLU A 8 -5.74 -0.90 0.59
CA GLU A 8 -6.28 -0.46 -0.69
C GLU A 8 -7.03 0.86 -0.61
N SER A 9 -7.12 1.57 -1.72
CA SER A 9 -7.97 2.75 -1.86
C SER A 9 -8.68 2.75 -3.21
N GLY A 10 -9.96 3.02 -3.19
CA GLY A 10 -10.87 2.78 -4.30
C GLY A 10 -11.49 1.38 -4.22
N ASP A 11 -12.36 1.05 -5.15
CA ASP A 11 -13.03 -0.25 -5.20
C ASP A 11 -12.64 -1.07 -6.43
N CYS A 12 -12.83 -2.38 -6.36
CA CYS A 12 -12.49 -3.32 -7.44
C CYS A 12 -13.56 -3.41 -8.54
N GLY A 13 -14.70 -2.74 -8.39
CA GLY A 13 -15.78 -2.75 -9.38
C GLY A 13 -15.31 -2.13 -10.69
N LEU A 14 -15.59 -2.81 -11.81
CA LEU A 14 -15.17 -2.34 -13.13
C LEU A 14 -16.19 -1.39 -13.77
N GLN A 15 -17.48 -1.55 -13.44
CA GLN A 15 -18.55 -0.71 -14.00
C GLN A 15 -18.58 0.64 -13.31
N LEU A 16 -18.06 1.69 -13.95
CA LEU A 16 -17.90 3.02 -13.37
C LEU A 16 -19.22 3.69 -12.95
N HIS A 17 -20.37 3.27 -13.49
CA HIS A 17 -21.68 3.75 -13.06
C HIS A 17 -22.12 3.17 -11.71
N ASN A 18 -21.67 1.97 -11.37
CA ASN A 18 -21.91 1.30 -10.07
C ASN A 18 -20.72 1.42 -9.12
N SER A 19 -19.55 1.74 -9.67
CA SER A 19 -18.31 1.87 -8.94
C SER A 19 -17.83 3.33 -9.07
N PRO A 20 -17.95 4.14 -8.01
CA PRO A 20 -17.70 5.58 -8.08
C PRO A 20 -16.21 5.93 -8.27
N THR A 21 -15.31 4.96 -8.21
CA THR A 21 -13.86 5.19 -8.28
C THR A 21 -13.29 4.75 -9.62
N ARG A 22 -12.56 5.66 -10.29
CA ARG A 22 -11.83 5.35 -11.53
C ARG A 22 -10.62 4.45 -11.25
N TYR A 23 -9.91 4.74 -10.18
CA TYR A 23 -8.69 4.03 -9.84
C TYR A 23 -8.93 3.03 -8.71
N PHE A 24 -8.25 1.89 -8.81
CA PHE A 24 -7.99 0.99 -7.69
C PHE A 24 -6.51 1.07 -7.37
N VAL A 25 -6.19 1.46 -6.15
CA VAL A 25 -4.82 1.61 -5.64
C VAL A 25 -4.58 0.55 -4.60
N LEU A 26 -3.51 -0.23 -4.75
CA LEU A 26 -3.07 -1.22 -3.77
C LEU A 26 -1.65 -0.87 -3.33
N THR A 27 -1.45 -0.71 -2.03
CA THR A 27 -0.18 -0.26 -1.46
C THR A 27 0.34 -1.25 -0.43
N GLY A 28 1.60 -1.66 -0.59
CA GLY A 28 2.34 -2.46 0.39
C GLY A 28 3.42 -1.63 1.09
N VAL A 29 3.34 -1.54 2.42
CA VAL A 29 4.40 -0.98 3.27
C VAL A 29 5.27 -2.12 3.75
N VAL A 30 6.54 -2.09 3.38
CA VAL A 30 7.50 -3.17 3.60
C VAL A 30 8.57 -2.74 4.58
N LEU A 31 8.92 -3.62 5.50
CA LEU A 31 10.08 -3.47 6.37
C LEU A 31 10.69 -4.84 6.70
N HIS A 32 11.98 -4.84 7.04
CA HIS A 32 12.63 -6.05 7.54
C HIS A 32 12.27 -6.30 9.02
N GLU A 33 12.04 -7.54 9.43
CA GLU A 33 11.66 -7.92 10.80
C GLU A 33 12.58 -7.37 11.89
N ARG A 34 13.89 -7.25 11.58
CA ARG A 34 14.88 -6.68 12.51
C ARG A 34 14.59 -5.23 12.88
N MET A 35 13.95 -4.49 11.97
CA MET A 35 13.60 -3.09 12.16
C MET A 35 12.20 -2.90 12.72
N TRP A 36 11.42 -3.98 12.78
CA TRP A 36 10.00 -3.93 13.14
C TRP A 36 9.76 -3.24 14.48
N LYS A 37 10.50 -3.64 15.50
CA LYS A 37 10.33 -3.09 16.87
C LYS A 37 10.67 -1.59 16.92
N ASN A 38 11.78 -1.19 16.33
CA ASN A 38 12.24 0.20 16.34
C ASN A 38 11.25 1.10 15.57
N THR A 39 10.75 0.64 14.43
CA THR A 39 9.76 1.36 13.64
C THR A 39 8.42 1.43 14.37
N LEU A 40 7.98 0.35 15.03
CA LEU A 40 6.78 0.36 15.86
C LEU A 40 6.89 1.38 17.02
N ASP A 41 8.00 1.38 17.75
CA ASP A 41 8.24 2.31 18.86
C ASP A 41 8.21 3.78 18.36
N ARG A 42 8.74 4.03 17.18
CA ARG A 42 8.67 5.34 16.53
C ARG A 42 7.22 5.74 16.20
N LEU A 43 6.42 4.85 15.62
CA LEU A 43 5.01 5.09 15.33
C LEU A 43 4.19 5.31 16.61
N ILE A 44 4.45 4.54 17.68
CA ILE A 44 3.83 4.74 19.01
C ILE A 44 4.15 6.15 19.54
N ASN A 45 5.41 6.56 19.48
CA ASN A 45 5.82 7.90 19.93
C ASN A 45 5.20 9.00 19.07
N PHE A 46 5.06 8.78 17.77
CA PHE A 46 4.31 9.67 16.89
C PHE A 46 2.83 9.79 17.33
N ARG A 47 2.16 8.68 17.64
CA ARG A 47 0.79 8.67 18.16
C ARG A 47 0.67 9.42 19.49
N ARG A 48 1.66 9.31 20.38
CA ARG A 48 1.70 10.08 21.63
C ARG A 48 1.79 11.59 21.37
N ARG A 49 2.61 12.00 20.39
CA ARG A 49 2.68 13.43 19.96
C ARG A 49 1.35 13.91 19.37
N LEU A 50 0.68 13.10 18.54
CA LEU A 50 -0.64 13.45 18.00
C LEU A 50 -1.69 13.60 19.10
N ARG A 51 -1.66 12.71 20.12
CA ARG A 51 -2.55 12.84 21.29
C ARG A 51 -2.33 14.15 22.02
N ALA A 52 -1.09 14.51 22.29
CA ALA A 52 -0.75 15.74 23.00
C ALA A 52 -1.15 17.01 22.20
N SER A 53 -0.95 17.00 20.88
CA SER A 53 -1.15 18.19 20.04
C SER A 53 -2.58 18.35 19.51
N PHE A 54 -3.30 17.27 19.28
CA PHE A 54 -4.59 17.26 18.57
C PHE A 54 -5.70 16.51 19.32
N GLY A 55 -5.41 15.88 20.44
CA GLY A 55 -6.38 15.08 21.19
C GLY A 55 -6.74 13.73 20.53
N LEU A 56 -5.98 13.27 19.51
CA LEU A 56 -6.20 11.97 18.90
C LEU A 56 -5.79 10.86 19.89
N ARG A 57 -6.75 10.07 20.36
CA ARG A 57 -6.48 9.01 21.35
C ARG A 57 -5.58 7.91 20.75
N LEU A 58 -4.80 7.24 21.62
CA LEU A 58 -3.82 6.24 21.15
C LEU A 58 -4.46 5.04 20.44
N ARG A 59 -5.66 4.65 20.87
CA ARG A 59 -6.41 3.51 20.31
C ARG A 59 -7.38 3.90 19.18
N GLU A 60 -7.48 5.18 18.86
CA GLU A 60 -8.28 5.60 17.72
C GLU A 60 -7.56 5.29 16.42
N GLU A 61 -8.25 4.67 15.51
CA GLU A 61 -7.73 4.38 14.19
C GLU A 61 -7.41 5.67 13.43
N LEU A 62 -6.30 5.66 12.70
CA LEU A 62 -5.93 6.70 11.78
C LEU A 62 -6.28 6.24 10.35
N HIS A 63 -7.57 6.17 10.06
CA HIS A 63 -8.08 5.85 8.74
C HIS A 63 -8.22 7.13 7.91
N ALA A 64 -7.34 7.31 6.92
CA ALA A 64 -7.16 8.59 6.23
C ALA A 64 -8.42 9.06 5.49
N ALA A 65 -9.12 8.17 4.80
CA ALA A 65 -10.36 8.50 4.09
C ALA A 65 -11.48 8.92 5.04
N ALA A 66 -11.68 8.18 6.14
CA ALA A 66 -12.69 8.47 7.14
C ALA A 66 -12.42 9.81 7.82
N MET A 67 -11.17 10.10 8.18
CA MET A 67 -10.79 11.38 8.80
C MET A 67 -11.21 12.59 7.97
N ILE A 68 -11.23 12.48 6.65
CA ILE A 68 -11.58 13.60 5.76
C ILE A 68 -13.07 13.63 5.43
N ASN A 69 -13.68 12.46 5.16
CA ASN A 69 -15.02 12.36 4.59
C ASN A 69 -16.09 12.03 5.65
N HIS A 70 -15.80 11.08 6.53
CA HIS A 70 -16.77 10.54 7.53
C HIS A 70 -16.08 10.32 8.88
N PRO A 71 -15.72 11.40 9.60
CA PRO A 71 -14.81 11.33 10.74
C PRO A 71 -15.39 10.64 11.99
N GLY A 72 -16.68 10.35 12.04
CA GLY A 72 -17.29 9.76 13.24
C GLY A 72 -16.95 10.57 14.51
N ASP A 73 -16.46 9.90 15.56
CA ASP A 73 -16.03 10.55 16.81
C ASP A 73 -14.87 11.55 16.64
N LEU A 74 -14.13 11.47 15.54
CA LEU A 74 -13.06 12.42 15.23
C LEU A 74 -13.56 13.79 14.78
N VAL A 75 -14.89 13.99 14.68
CA VAL A 75 -15.49 15.32 14.40
C VAL A 75 -15.08 16.37 15.44
N ARG A 76 -14.73 15.95 16.69
CA ARG A 76 -14.21 16.82 17.73
C ARG A 76 -12.85 17.45 17.40
N ILE A 77 -12.09 16.82 16.50
CA ILE A 77 -10.85 17.39 15.94
C ILE A 77 -11.23 18.18 14.69
N ARG A 78 -10.86 19.45 14.62
CA ARG A 78 -11.20 20.30 13.46
C ARG A 78 -10.71 19.68 12.15
N ARG A 79 -11.46 19.85 11.08
CA ARG A 79 -11.13 19.26 9.77
C ARG A 79 -9.73 19.62 9.26
N ASN A 80 -9.28 20.85 9.49
CA ASN A 80 -7.93 21.27 9.11
C ASN A 80 -6.86 20.58 9.96
N ASP A 81 -7.14 20.30 11.23
CA ASP A 81 -6.22 19.58 12.12
C ASP A 81 -6.13 18.11 11.73
N ARG A 82 -7.25 17.49 11.35
CA ARG A 82 -7.25 16.12 10.76
C ARG A 82 -6.40 16.05 9.50
N LEU A 83 -6.50 17.04 8.62
CA LEU A 83 -5.64 17.14 7.44
C LEU A 83 -4.16 17.35 7.81
N THR A 84 -3.89 18.11 8.86
CA THR A 84 -2.53 18.28 9.41
C THR A 84 -1.98 16.97 9.98
N ILE A 85 -2.82 16.19 10.67
CA ILE A 85 -2.46 14.85 11.17
C ILE A 85 -2.06 13.93 10.00
N ILE A 86 -2.85 13.88 8.92
CA ILE A 86 -2.56 13.11 7.70
C ILE A 86 -1.19 13.53 7.13
N ARG A 87 -0.92 14.82 6.99
CA ARG A 87 0.37 15.34 6.52
C ARG A 87 1.52 14.91 7.42
N LYS A 88 1.37 15.08 8.74
CA LYS A 88 2.39 14.70 9.72
C LYS A 88 2.66 13.20 9.73
N PHE A 89 1.64 12.37 9.46
CA PHE A 89 1.84 10.93 9.37
C PHE A 89 2.61 10.56 8.10
N ALA A 90 2.32 11.22 6.96
CA ALA A 90 3.14 11.05 5.76
C ALA A 90 4.61 11.44 6.00
N ASP A 91 4.85 12.55 6.72
CA ASP A 91 6.21 12.99 7.09
C ASP A 91 6.89 11.98 8.04
N GLU A 92 6.14 11.39 8.98
CA GLU A 92 6.66 10.37 9.91
C GLU A 92 7.06 9.10 9.16
N ILE A 93 6.21 8.60 8.24
CA ILE A 93 6.51 7.45 7.39
C ILE A 93 7.75 7.74 6.53
N ALA A 94 7.80 8.90 5.89
CA ALA A 94 8.93 9.31 5.06
C ALA A 94 10.26 9.39 5.83
N GLY A 95 10.19 9.68 7.11
CA GLY A 95 11.35 9.69 7.99
C GLY A 95 11.78 8.31 8.50
N CYS A 96 11.03 7.24 8.19
CA CYS A 96 11.39 5.86 8.52
C CYS A 96 12.18 5.24 7.36
N THR A 97 13.48 5.48 7.28
CA THR A 97 14.34 5.02 6.17
C THR A 97 14.39 3.49 5.99
N ASP A 98 13.94 2.77 6.99
CA ASP A 98 13.82 1.30 6.95
C ASP A 98 12.52 0.81 6.31
N LEU A 99 11.57 1.71 6.07
CA LEU A 99 10.34 1.42 5.33
C LEU A 99 10.56 1.53 3.83
N ASN A 100 9.81 0.71 3.10
CA ASN A 100 9.74 0.80 1.64
C ASN A 100 8.29 0.64 1.19
N VAL A 101 7.83 1.45 0.25
CA VAL A 101 6.42 1.47 -0.19
C VAL A 101 6.33 1.04 -1.64
N ILE A 102 5.61 -0.04 -1.90
CA ILE A 102 5.29 -0.53 -3.25
C ILE A 102 3.86 -0.16 -3.58
N ASN A 103 3.65 0.46 -4.74
CA ASN A 103 2.33 0.91 -5.18
C ASN A 103 1.95 0.27 -6.51
N VAL A 104 0.72 -0.24 -6.58
CA VAL A 104 0.08 -0.72 -7.82
C VAL A 104 -1.19 0.08 -8.04
N VAL A 105 -1.37 0.58 -9.25
CA VAL A 105 -2.55 1.35 -9.66
C VAL A 105 -3.20 0.67 -10.85
N VAL A 106 -4.48 0.38 -10.76
CA VAL A 106 -5.31 -0.03 -11.90
C VAL A 106 -6.18 1.16 -12.32
N ASP A 107 -5.99 1.66 -13.54
CA ASP A 107 -6.94 2.58 -14.16
C ASP A 107 -8.05 1.75 -14.81
N LYS A 108 -9.25 1.83 -14.26
CA LYS A 108 -10.38 1.00 -14.70
C LYS A 108 -11.04 1.52 -15.99
N GLN A 109 -10.77 2.75 -16.38
CA GLN A 109 -11.44 3.40 -17.50
C GLN A 109 -11.22 2.65 -18.83
N ASP A 110 -10.00 2.14 -19.04
CA ASP A 110 -9.60 1.50 -20.30
C ASP A 110 -9.53 -0.03 -20.18
N LYS A 111 -10.16 -0.62 -19.15
CA LYS A 111 -10.16 -2.06 -18.97
C LYS A 111 -11.32 -2.73 -19.71
N PRO A 112 -11.07 -3.87 -20.37
CA PRO A 112 -12.13 -4.64 -20.97
C PRO A 112 -13.11 -5.17 -19.93
N GLU A 113 -14.34 -5.44 -20.37
CA GLU A 113 -15.35 -6.09 -19.52
C GLU A 113 -14.81 -7.38 -18.91
N GLY A 114 -15.11 -7.62 -17.63
CA GLY A 114 -14.64 -8.81 -16.92
C GLY A 114 -13.15 -8.78 -16.51
N TYR A 115 -12.44 -7.65 -16.68
CA TYR A 115 -11.05 -7.53 -16.21
C TYR A 115 -10.98 -7.74 -14.69
N PRO A 116 -10.17 -8.69 -14.20
CA PRO A 116 -10.13 -9.05 -12.79
C PRO A 116 -9.25 -8.08 -12.01
N VAL A 117 -9.78 -6.89 -11.68
CA VAL A 117 -9.04 -5.78 -11.05
C VAL A 117 -8.31 -6.23 -9.78
N PHE A 118 -9.03 -6.91 -8.87
CA PHE A 118 -8.47 -7.39 -7.62
C PHE A 118 -7.28 -8.33 -7.85
N GLU A 119 -7.51 -9.42 -8.61
CA GLU A 119 -6.49 -10.43 -8.83
C GLU A 119 -5.26 -9.86 -9.52
N ARG A 120 -5.45 -9.01 -10.53
CA ARG A 120 -4.33 -8.42 -11.27
C ARG A 120 -3.49 -7.48 -10.42
N ALA A 121 -4.14 -6.65 -9.58
CA ALA A 121 -3.43 -5.77 -8.67
C ALA A 121 -2.59 -6.57 -7.65
N TRP A 122 -3.20 -7.59 -7.02
CA TRP A 122 -2.53 -8.42 -6.04
C TRP A 122 -1.42 -9.29 -6.66
N GLU A 123 -1.65 -9.90 -7.83
CA GLU A 123 -0.61 -10.65 -8.56
C GLU A 123 0.64 -9.80 -8.77
N VAL A 124 0.42 -8.57 -9.23
CA VAL A 124 1.53 -7.66 -9.53
C VAL A 124 2.21 -7.18 -8.26
N LEU A 125 1.46 -6.79 -7.20
CA LEU A 125 2.05 -6.37 -5.94
C LEU A 125 2.91 -7.46 -5.32
N ILE A 126 2.39 -8.69 -5.24
CA ILE A 126 3.11 -9.84 -4.69
C ILE A 126 4.36 -10.14 -5.53
N GLN A 127 4.24 -10.11 -6.86
CA GLN A 127 5.38 -10.34 -7.76
C GLN A 127 6.46 -9.27 -7.60
N ARG A 128 6.09 -7.99 -7.43
CA ARG A 128 7.06 -6.91 -7.21
C ARG A 128 7.73 -7.04 -5.85
N PHE A 129 7.00 -7.44 -4.83
CA PHE A 129 7.54 -7.72 -3.50
C PHE A 129 8.59 -8.84 -3.55
N GLU A 130 8.25 -9.99 -4.14
CA GLU A 130 9.16 -11.11 -4.28
C GLU A 130 10.41 -10.74 -5.11
N ASN A 131 10.23 -10.07 -6.24
CA ASN A 131 11.34 -9.63 -7.08
C ASN A 131 12.28 -8.68 -6.34
N THR A 132 11.73 -7.77 -5.51
CA THR A 132 12.54 -6.82 -4.74
C THR A 132 13.37 -7.53 -3.66
N ILE A 133 12.81 -8.59 -3.04
CA ILE A 133 13.56 -9.46 -2.12
C ILE A 133 14.66 -10.21 -2.88
N LEU A 134 14.29 -10.88 -3.97
CA LEU A 134 15.20 -11.71 -4.78
C LEU A 134 16.42 -10.92 -5.27
N HIS A 135 16.19 -9.69 -5.71
CA HIS A 135 17.25 -8.81 -6.21
C HIS A 135 17.91 -7.95 -5.11
N ARG A 136 17.52 -8.13 -3.85
CA ARG A 136 18.08 -7.41 -2.68
C ARG A 136 17.99 -5.88 -2.82
N ASN A 137 16.89 -5.39 -3.35
CA ASN A 137 16.68 -3.97 -3.63
C ASN A 137 15.96 -3.22 -2.48
N PHE A 138 15.67 -3.88 -1.36
CA PHE A 138 15.20 -3.19 -0.16
C PHE A 138 16.37 -2.59 0.63
N PRO A 139 16.15 -1.47 1.36
CA PRO A 139 17.22 -0.72 2.02
C PRO A 139 17.88 -1.49 3.18
N ALA A 140 17.22 -2.49 3.75
CA ALA A 140 17.79 -3.30 4.83
C ALA A 140 18.91 -4.21 4.31
N SER A 141 19.87 -4.53 5.18
CA SER A 141 20.88 -5.55 4.90
C SER A 141 20.20 -6.90 4.68
N THR A 142 20.22 -7.40 3.45
CA THR A 142 19.53 -8.61 3.02
C THR A 142 20.49 -9.79 2.94
N THR A 143 19.97 -10.98 3.25
CA THR A 143 20.67 -12.25 3.03
C THR A 143 20.03 -13.02 1.88
N ALA A 144 20.70 -14.04 1.35
CA ALA A 144 20.15 -14.93 0.32
C ALA A 144 18.94 -15.76 0.83
N GLU A 145 18.80 -15.85 2.15
CA GLU A 145 17.77 -16.64 2.84
C GLU A 145 16.52 -15.82 3.20
N ASP A 146 16.54 -14.50 2.91
CA ASP A 146 15.40 -13.65 3.25
C ASP A 146 14.16 -14.03 2.41
N GLY A 147 13.07 -14.33 3.11
CA GLY A 147 11.74 -14.48 2.54
C GLY A 147 10.84 -13.29 2.86
N GLY A 148 9.57 -13.39 2.48
CA GLY A 148 8.55 -12.38 2.74
C GLY A 148 7.27 -12.95 3.33
N MET A 149 6.58 -12.18 4.16
CA MET A 149 5.23 -12.46 4.66
C MET A 149 4.27 -11.32 4.32
N LEU A 150 3.01 -11.69 4.07
CA LEU A 150 1.94 -10.75 3.72
C LEU A 150 1.01 -10.53 4.90
N PHE A 151 0.77 -9.27 5.22
CA PHE A 151 -0.17 -8.82 6.25
C PHE A 151 -1.19 -7.85 5.62
N PRO A 152 -2.19 -8.36 4.88
CA PRO A 152 -3.24 -7.51 4.33
C PRO A 152 -4.21 -7.06 5.43
N ASP A 153 -4.84 -5.89 5.23
CA ASP A 153 -6.08 -5.56 5.92
C ASP A 153 -7.22 -6.48 5.46
N HIS A 154 -8.36 -6.45 6.13
CA HIS A 154 -9.52 -7.24 5.75
C HIS A 154 -9.95 -6.90 4.31
N THR A 155 -9.87 -7.91 3.45
CA THR A 155 -10.27 -7.89 2.05
C THR A 155 -11.01 -9.19 1.73
N ASP A 156 -11.06 -9.64 0.47
CA ASP A 156 -11.56 -10.98 0.14
C ASP A 156 -10.51 -12.06 0.49
N ASP A 157 -10.49 -12.47 1.77
CA ASP A 157 -9.52 -13.38 2.37
C ASP A 157 -9.41 -14.70 1.60
N LYS A 158 -10.55 -15.26 1.21
CA LYS A 158 -10.60 -16.55 0.48
C LYS A 158 -10.02 -16.41 -0.92
N LYS A 159 -10.32 -15.30 -1.59
CA LYS A 159 -9.86 -15.02 -2.95
C LYS A 159 -8.35 -14.78 -2.96
N LEU A 160 -7.85 -13.98 -2.03
CA LEU A 160 -6.43 -13.70 -1.92
C LEU A 160 -5.61 -14.95 -1.55
N THR A 161 -6.10 -15.76 -0.61
CA THR A 161 -5.44 -17.03 -0.24
C THR A 161 -5.37 -17.99 -1.43
N ARG A 162 -6.46 -18.14 -2.20
CA ARG A 162 -6.45 -18.97 -3.41
C ARG A 162 -5.49 -18.43 -4.46
N LEU A 163 -5.44 -17.11 -4.64
CA LEU A 163 -4.54 -16.44 -5.56
C LEU A 163 -3.08 -16.74 -5.21
N LEU A 164 -2.67 -16.53 -3.97
CA LEU A 164 -1.31 -16.77 -3.51
C LEU A 164 -0.89 -18.25 -3.70
N ARG A 165 -1.76 -19.20 -3.30
CA ARG A 165 -1.53 -20.64 -3.49
C ARG A 165 -1.41 -21.02 -4.97
N ARG A 166 -2.19 -20.37 -5.87
CA ARG A 166 -2.04 -20.54 -7.31
C ARG A 166 -0.69 -20.02 -7.78
N MET A 167 -0.28 -18.81 -7.39
CA MET A 167 0.99 -18.21 -7.82
C MET A 167 2.22 -19.02 -7.41
N ARG A 168 2.16 -19.77 -6.32
CA ARG A 168 3.22 -20.73 -5.91
C ARG A 168 3.38 -21.90 -6.89
N ARG A 169 2.35 -22.23 -7.66
CA ARG A 169 2.36 -23.33 -8.64
C ARG A 169 2.43 -22.85 -10.08
N TYR A 170 1.67 -21.80 -10.37
CA TYR A 170 1.52 -21.25 -11.69
C TYR A 170 1.32 -19.74 -11.63
N ASN A 171 2.33 -19.00 -12.09
CA ASN A 171 2.35 -17.53 -12.13
C ASN A 171 2.90 -17.06 -13.48
N PRO A 172 2.05 -17.01 -14.53
CA PRO A 172 2.48 -16.63 -15.87
C PRO A 172 2.72 -15.13 -15.94
N VAL A 173 3.97 -14.74 -16.17
CA VAL A 173 4.39 -13.33 -16.34
C VAL A 173 4.76 -13.11 -17.81
N PRO A 174 4.19 -12.11 -18.49
CA PRO A 174 4.52 -11.79 -19.87
C PRO A 174 6.02 -11.49 -20.07
N HIS A 175 6.57 -11.85 -21.22
CA HIS A 175 7.90 -11.42 -21.62
C HIS A 175 7.89 -9.93 -21.97
N GLU A 176 8.59 -9.09 -21.22
CA GLU A 176 8.67 -7.64 -21.51
C GLU A 176 9.70 -7.31 -22.60
N ARG A 177 10.69 -8.17 -22.84
CA ARG A 177 11.86 -7.90 -23.71
C ARG A 177 12.03 -8.90 -24.85
N SER A 178 11.08 -9.76 -25.11
CA SER A 178 11.13 -10.73 -26.20
C SER A 178 10.38 -10.19 -27.41
N PHE A 179 10.96 -10.33 -28.61
CA PHE A 179 10.28 -10.06 -29.89
C PHE A 179 9.13 -11.05 -30.16
N THR A 180 9.08 -12.16 -29.42
CA THR A 180 8.01 -13.14 -29.51
C THR A 180 7.05 -13.00 -28.33
N PRO A 181 5.73 -12.92 -28.57
CA PRO A 181 4.73 -12.98 -27.50
C PRO A 181 4.88 -14.30 -26.73
N GLY A 182 4.83 -14.22 -25.41
CA GLY A 182 4.95 -15.41 -24.57
C GLY A 182 4.91 -15.08 -23.09
N TYR A 183 4.82 -16.15 -22.30
CA TYR A 183 4.79 -16.08 -20.84
C TYR A 183 5.85 -17.02 -20.28
N ARG A 184 6.48 -16.61 -19.19
CA ARG A 184 7.28 -17.50 -18.35
C ARG A 184 6.58 -17.72 -17.02
N ASN A 185 6.63 -18.93 -16.51
CA ASN A 185 6.05 -19.24 -15.21
C ASN A 185 7.02 -18.87 -14.11
N LEU A 186 6.82 -17.69 -13.48
CA LEU A 186 7.60 -17.20 -12.36
C LEU A 186 6.88 -17.54 -11.04
N LYS A 187 7.03 -18.82 -10.61
CA LYS A 187 6.46 -19.29 -9.34
C LYS A 187 7.02 -18.49 -8.17
N LEU A 188 6.17 -18.26 -7.16
CA LEU A 188 6.61 -17.67 -5.91
C LEU A 188 7.39 -18.70 -5.08
N ASN A 189 8.58 -18.33 -4.64
CA ASN A 189 9.47 -19.16 -3.84
C ASN A 189 9.87 -18.53 -2.50
N LEU A 190 9.78 -17.21 -2.39
CA LEU A 190 10.24 -16.47 -1.21
C LEU A 190 9.11 -16.05 -0.28
N ILE A 191 7.85 -16.09 -0.75
CA ILE A 191 6.70 -15.73 0.08
C ILE A 191 6.31 -16.92 0.95
N VAL A 192 6.48 -16.73 2.26
CA VAL A 192 6.22 -17.75 3.29
C VAL A 192 4.78 -17.64 3.74
N GLU A 193 4.15 -18.79 4.00
CA GLU A 193 2.78 -18.92 4.51
C GLU A 193 1.68 -18.28 3.63
N ASP A 194 0.44 -18.53 3.98
CA ASP A 194 -0.72 -17.83 3.44
C ASP A 194 -0.79 -16.40 4.01
N PRO A 195 -1.59 -15.49 3.42
CA PRO A 195 -1.72 -14.13 3.95
C PRO A 195 -2.22 -14.14 5.40
N ASN A 196 -1.59 -13.33 6.25
CA ASN A 196 -1.96 -13.18 7.65
C ASN A 196 -2.79 -11.91 7.82
N PHE A 197 -4.10 -12.03 7.70
CA PHE A 197 -5.02 -10.89 7.73
C PHE A 197 -4.99 -10.16 9.08
N ARG A 198 -5.02 -8.83 9.02
CA ARG A 198 -4.98 -7.95 10.19
C ARG A 198 -6.18 -7.01 10.18
N VAL A 199 -6.53 -6.52 11.34
CA VAL A 199 -7.53 -5.47 11.52
C VAL A 199 -6.78 -4.15 11.67
N SER A 200 -7.15 -3.16 10.85
CA SER A 200 -6.44 -1.87 10.74
C SER A 200 -6.40 -1.10 12.06
N ASP A 201 -7.46 -1.16 12.89
CA ASP A 201 -7.54 -0.47 14.18
C ASP A 201 -6.44 -0.92 15.17
N HIS A 202 -5.95 -2.16 15.03
CA HIS A 202 -4.91 -2.75 15.87
C HIS A 202 -3.51 -2.74 15.23
N SER A 203 -3.34 -2.21 14.01
CA SER A 203 -2.06 -2.24 13.32
C SER A 203 -1.64 -0.88 12.76
N PHE A 204 -0.65 -0.26 13.39
CA PHE A 204 -0.08 1.01 12.87
C PHE A 204 0.57 0.87 11.49
N PHE A 205 1.03 -0.32 11.12
CA PHE A 205 1.59 -0.57 9.80
C PHE A 205 0.51 -0.68 8.73
N ILE A 206 -0.65 -1.28 9.03
CA ILE A 206 -1.82 -1.24 8.13
C ILE A 206 -2.29 0.21 7.98
N GLN A 207 -2.41 0.98 9.08
CA GLN A 207 -2.75 2.40 9.00
C GLN A 207 -1.75 3.22 8.18
N ALA A 208 -0.48 2.82 8.15
CA ALA A 208 0.52 3.43 7.27
C ALA A 208 0.29 3.06 5.79
N ALA A 209 -0.13 1.82 5.52
CA ALA A 209 -0.51 1.37 4.17
C ALA A 209 -1.79 2.08 3.68
N ASP A 210 -2.85 2.16 4.54
CA ASP A 210 -4.07 2.96 4.28
C ASP A 210 -3.71 4.39 3.90
N LEU A 211 -2.89 5.05 4.73
CA LEU A 211 -2.49 6.42 4.43
C LEU A 211 -1.79 6.54 3.07
N ALA A 212 -0.86 5.66 2.76
CA ALA A 212 -0.10 5.73 1.52
C ALA A 212 -1.00 5.47 0.31
N ALA A 213 -1.90 4.47 0.39
CA ALA A 213 -2.91 4.18 -0.64
C ALA A 213 -3.86 5.36 -0.84
N PHE A 214 -4.39 5.93 0.25
CA PHE A 214 -5.25 7.11 0.20
C PHE A 214 -4.54 8.31 -0.44
N LEU A 215 -3.30 8.60 -0.06
CA LEU A 215 -2.56 9.74 -0.60
C LEU A 215 -2.25 9.56 -2.08
N LEU A 216 -1.92 8.35 -2.54
CA LEU A 216 -1.74 8.07 -3.95
C LEU A 216 -3.06 8.21 -4.72
N TYR A 217 -4.16 7.68 -4.18
CA TYR A 217 -5.49 7.85 -4.76
C TYR A 217 -5.84 9.34 -4.90
N GLN A 218 -5.65 10.15 -3.85
CA GLN A 218 -5.90 11.60 -3.88
C GLN A 218 -4.92 12.36 -4.78
N HIS A 219 -3.76 11.81 -5.05
CA HIS A 219 -2.83 12.36 -6.04
C HIS A 219 -3.35 12.17 -7.47
N LEU A 220 -3.95 11.01 -7.76
CA LEU A 220 -4.50 10.67 -9.07
C LEU A 220 -5.87 11.30 -9.30
N GLN A 221 -6.76 11.22 -8.31
CA GLN A 221 -8.15 11.71 -8.37
C GLN A 221 -8.52 12.43 -7.08
N PRO A 222 -8.08 13.68 -6.89
CA PRO A 222 -8.35 14.44 -5.68
C PRO A 222 -9.82 14.81 -5.55
N ASN A 223 -10.39 14.61 -4.36
CA ASN A 223 -11.69 15.19 -4.03
C ASN A 223 -11.60 16.72 -3.91
N ALA A 224 -12.75 17.41 -3.92
CA ALA A 224 -12.81 18.88 -3.90
C ALA A 224 -12.09 19.51 -2.69
N TYR A 225 -12.14 18.86 -1.51
CA TYR A 225 -11.47 19.37 -0.32
C TYR A 225 -9.95 19.23 -0.42
N MET A 226 -9.45 18.07 -0.82
CA MET A 226 -8.02 17.82 -1.00
C MET A 226 -7.43 18.76 -2.05
N ARG A 227 -8.15 19.00 -3.17
CA ARG A 227 -7.75 19.94 -4.21
C ARG A 227 -7.66 21.37 -3.67
N ARG A 228 -8.70 21.86 -2.99
CA ARG A 228 -8.73 23.21 -2.41
C ARG A 228 -7.61 23.48 -1.40
N LYS A 229 -7.14 22.41 -0.72
CA LYS A 229 -6.05 22.48 0.25
C LYS A 229 -4.68 22.13 -0.31
N SER A 230 -4.56 21.92 -1.62
CA SER A 230 -3.36 21.42 -2.29
C SER A 230 -2.79 20.13 -1.69
N ALA A 231 -3.66 19.36 -1.01
CA ALA A 231 -3.29 18.16 -0.27
C ALA A 231 -3.14 16.92 -1.18
N GLN A 232 -3.55 17.00 -2.46
CA GLN A 232 -3.21 16.00 -3.48
C GLN A 232 -1.68 15.86 -3.68
N ASN A 233 -0.91 16.84 -3.23
CA ASN A 233 0.56 16.79 -3.29
C ASN A 233 1.19 16.05 -2.10
N TYR A 234 0.39 15.61 -1.10
CA TYR A 234 0.94 14.96 0.08
C TYR A 234 1.57 13.60 -0.22
N PHE A 235 1.13 12.90 -1.27
CA PHE A 235 1.80 11.68 -1.72
C PHE A 235 3.30 11.89 -1.97
N ARG A 236 3.69 13.02 -2.54
CA ARG A 236 5.10 13.34 -2.82
C ARG A 236 5.99 13.40 -1.58
N ARG A 237 5.40 13.51 -0.38
CA ARG A 237 6.14 13.46 0.88
C ARG A 237 6.71 12.06 1.16
N LEU A 238 6.07 11.02 0.60
CA LEU A 238 6.51 9.63 0.75
C LEU A 238 7.70 9.27 -0.16
N ARG A 239 8.17 10.16 -1.03
CA ARG A 239 9.29 9.91 -1.96
C ARG A 239 10.51 9.24 -1.33
N PRO A 240 10.96 9.61 -0.09
CA PRO A 240 12.14 8.98 0.51
C PRO A 240 12.00 7.47 0.75
N VAL A 241 10.77 6.96 0.80
CA VAL A 241 10.47 5.55 1.11
C VAL A 241 9.76 4.82 -0.04
N LEU A 242 9.59 5.45 -1.21
CA LEU A 242 9.00 4.78 -2.37
C LEU A 242 9.96 3.77 -2.98
N CYS A 243 9.46 2.58 -3.29
CA CYS A 243 10.23 1.53 -3.97
C CYS A 243 10.35 1.82 -5.47
N THR A 244 11.36 2.58 -5.87
CA THR A 244 11.59 2.91 -7.28
C THR A 244 11.97 1.69 -8.12
N HIS A 245 12.44 0.60 -7.49
CA HIS A 245 12.74 -0.67 -8.15
C HIS A 245 11.49 -1.46 -8.55
N ALA A 246 10.32 -1.12 -8.01
CA ALA A 246 9.06 -1.81 -8.35
C ALA A 246 8.64 -1.56 -9.81
N SER A 247 8.97 -0.39 -10.36
CA SER A 247 8.73 -0.07 -11.77
C SER A 247 9.81 0.89 -12.30
N THR A 248 10.48 0.50 -13.36
CA THR A 248 11.46 1.37 -14.07
C THR A 248 10.78 2.35 -15.04
N LYS A 249 9.47 2.18 -15.28
CA LYS A 249 8.68 3.03 -16.20
C LYS A 249 8.10 4.27 -15.51
N ASP A 250 8.16 4.32 -14.18
CA ASP A 250 7.62 5.41 -13.36
C ASP A 250 8.69 5.90 -12.39
N PRO A 251 8.98 7.21 -12.33
CA PRO A 251 10.06 7.74 -11.49
C PRO A 251 9.81 7.57 -9.99
N GLU A 252 8.57 7.38 -9.58
CA GLU A 252 8.16 7.08 -8.20
C GLU A 252 7.94 5.58 -7.97
N GLY A 253 8.29 4.72 -8.96
CA GLY A 253 8.19 3.27 -8.88
C GLY A 253 6.76 2.74 -8.90
N ILE A 254 5.76 3.55 -9.26
CA ILE A 254 4.35 3.13 -9.31
C ILE A 254 4.15 2.16 -10.47
N VAL A 255 3.60 0.99 -10.18
CA VAL A 255 3.22 0.02 -11.20
C VAL A 255 1.81 0.34 -11.69
N ARG A 256 1.68 0.68 -12.97
CA ARG A 256 0.40 1.01 -13.61
C ARG A 256 -0.09 -0.14 -14.47
N LEU A 257 -1.34 -0.53 -14.25
CA LEU A 257 -2.05 -1.58 -14.97
C LEU A 257 -3.21 -0.97 -15.75
#